data_8fdf661241d84e4c864ccab25152d564
#
_entry.id   8fdf661241d84e4c864ccab25152d564
#
_cell.length_a   1.000
_cell.length_b   1.000
_cell.length_c   1.000
_cell.angle_alpha   90.00
_cell.angle_beta   90.00
_cell.angle_gamma   90.00
#
_symmetry.space_group_name_H-M   'P 1'
#
loop_
_entity.id
_entity.type
_entity.pdbx_description
1 polymer ?
#
loop_
_entity_poly.entity_id
_entity_poly.type
_entity_poly.pdbx_seq_one_letter_code
_entity_poly.pdbx_strand_id
1 'polypeptide(L)'
;MSAVRSGRWRGNQLGRWLLASALVAMTLPGLAATVQDDWQGAERIVAIGDIHGDYDNYIEVLKNAGVINRRGRWSAGKTHVVQVGDIPDRGPDTLRIISHLQKLEKQASKAGGRLHLLIGNHEHMNITGDLRYVHPGEYEAFETRNSKQLRNNYYAYVVKTIEQQREALLNSGGDASHLPVADDDFKRDWYNEHPLGFVEHRLAWQKGGELFEWIAAHNTIIRINNILFLHGGLSAELLPMSITEINERIRAELNREAFEGEPLGTADSGPLWYRGLARGDEAAERPALDSVLAHFDAEMIVLGHTPDLNAITPRFGGQVVIIDTGISAYYGGHLASLLIEGGTATAIHGDHRLALPTNTAEILPYFEALATQMPENPRLEAHIEVLSNPPVESDVDGPDAAARLDHTSQSVD
;
A
#
# COMPACT_ATOMS: atom_id res chain seq x y z
N MET A 1 -11.92 8.51 -71.85
CA MET A 1 -12.91 9.50 -72.19
C MET A 1 -13.51 9.97 -70.86
N SER A 2 -13.01 11.08 -70.34
CA SER A 2 -13.67 12.37 -70.31
C SER A 2 -14.83 12.45 -69.32
N ALA A 3 -14.96 13.34 -68.35
CA ALA A 3 -14.23 14.53 -67.93
C ALA A 3 -14.83 15.06 -66.64
N VAL A 4 -13.98 15.54 -65.76
CA VAL A 4 -14.02 16.67 -64.84
C VAL A 4 -15.17 17.70 -65.03
N ARG A 5 -15.72 18.18 -63.87
CA ARG A 5 -16.00 19.57 -63.46
C ARG A 5 -16.67 19.59 -62.07
N SER A 6 -16.09 20.09 -61.02
CA SER A 6 -15.83 21.46 -60.49
C SER A 6 -16.99 22.46 -60.56
N GLY A 7 -17.41 23.03 -59.45
CA GLY A 7 -18.28 24.19 -59.28
C GLY A 7 -18.69 24.45 -57.84
N ARG A 8 -18.03 25.17 -57.13
CA ARG A 8 -17.99 26.51 -56.48
C ARG A 8 -19.36 27.10 -56.04
N TRP A 9 -19.48 27.24 -54.71
CA TRP A 9 -19.76 28.41 -53.84
C TRP A 9 -20.77 29.47 -54.31
N ARG A 10 -21.65 29.84 -53.40
CA ARG A 10 -22.11 31.15 -52.85
C ARG A 10 -23.48 30.90 -52.20
N GLY A 11 -23.79 31.14 -50.93
CA GLY A 11 -23.66 32.36 -50.12
C GLY A 11 -24.99 33.13 -50.14
N ASN A 12 -25.72 33.11 -49.01
CA ASN A 12 -26.23 34.36 -48.43
C ASN A 12 -26.94 34.14 -47.08
N GLN A 13 -26.70 35.08 -46.23
CA GLN A 13 -27.26 35.35 -44.91
C GLN A 13 -28.74 35.67 -44.98
N LEU A 14 -29.48 35.40 -43.91
CA LEU A 14 -30.37 36.36 -43.22
C LEU A 14 -31.13 35.66 -42.08
N GLY A 15 -30.88 36.06 -40.95
CA GLY A 15 -31.44 36.21 -39.66
C GLY A 15 -32.81 35.59 -39.32
N ARG A 16 -32.79 34.82 -38.20
CA ARG A 16 -33.96 34.70 -37.31
C ARG A 16 -33.48 34.59 -35.91
N TRP A 17 -33.68 35.61 -35.13
CA TRP A 17 -33.59 35.59 -33.66
C TRP A 17 -34.72 34.69 -33.11
N LEU A 18 -34.34 33.60 -32.46
CA LEU A 18 -35.24 32.88 -31.58
C LEU A 18 -34.62 32.87 -30.18
N LEU A 19 -35.35 33.43 -29.25
CA LEU A 19 -35.13 33.41 -27.82
C LEU A 19 -34.95 31.96 -27.37
N ALA A 20 -33.72 31.59 -27.03
CA ALA A 20 -33.44 30.37 -26.27
C ALA A 20 -33.52 30.71 -24.81
N SER A 21 -34.62 30.33 -24.16
CA SER A 21 -34.72 30.27 -22.69
C SER A 21 -33.64 29.36 -22.15
N ALA A 22 -32.64 29.93 -21.48
CA ALA A 22 -31.62 29.17 -20.77
C ALA A 22 -32.27 28.47 -19.60
N LEU A 23 -32.59 27.19 -19.75
CA LEU A 23 -32.75 26.29 -18.61
C LEU A 23 -31.34 26.13 -18.02
N VAL A 24 -31.06 26.81 -16.92
CA VAL A 24 -29.95 26.51 -16.03
C VAL A 24 -30.29 25.16 -15.37
N ALA A 25 -29.84 24.07 -15.99
CA ALA A 25 -29.78 22.81 -15.30
C ALA A 25 -28.75 22.99 -14.17
N MET A 26 -29.23 23.20 -12.95
CA MET A 26 -28.40 22.98 -11.76
C MET A 26 -28.00 21.49 -11.78
N THR A 27 -26.81 21.22 -12.30
CA THR A 27 -26.15 19.95 -12.04
C THR A 27 -25.85 19.94 -10.53
N LEU A 28 -26.69 19.24 -9.79
CA LEU A 28 -26.30 18.79 -8.46
C LEU A 28 -24.93 18.11 -8.62
N PRO A 29 -23.94 18.40 -7.77
CA PRO A 29 -22.71 17.62 -7.78
C PRO A 29 -23.14 16.17 -7.63
N GLY A 30 -22.87 15.33 -8.64
CA GLY A 30 -23.11 13.93 -8.59
C GLY A 30 -22.34 13.44 -7.38
N LEU A 31 -23.01 12.84 -6.39
CA LEU A 31 -22.37 12.03 -5.38
C LEU A 31 -21.53 11.02 -6.14
N ALA A 32 -20.21 11.18 -6.10
CA ALA A 32 -19.30 10.17 -6.60
C ALA A 32 -19.73 8.86 -5.92
N ALA A 33 -19.96 7.81 -6.72
CA ALA A 33 -20.33 6.52 -6.15
C ALA A 33 -19.19 6.11 -5.21
N THR A 34 -19.48 5.98 -3.91
CA THR A 34 -18.50 5.54 -2.93
C THR A 34 -18.02 4.14 -3.32
N VAL A 35 -16.70 3.95 -3.32
CA VAL A 35 -16.12 2.64 -3.59
C VAL A 35 -16.54 1.71 -2.44
N GLN A 36 -17.11 0.56 -2.78
CA GLN A 36 -17.54 -0.42 -1.78
C GLN A 36 -16.36 -0.82 -0.89
N ASP A 37 -16.54 -0.82 0.42
CA ASP A 37 -15.54 -1.12 1.45
C ASP A 37 -16.02 -2.15 2.49
N ASP A 38 -17.26 -2.63 2.37
CA ASP A 38 -17.85 -3.67 3.23
C ASP A 38 -18.48 -4.79 2.40
N TRP A 39 -18.17 -6.04 2.77
CA TRP A 39 -18.69 -7.26 2.16
C TRP A 39 -19.15 -8.24 3.23
N GLN A 40 -20.25 -8.92 2.96
CA GLN A 40 -20.81 -9.93 3.83
C GLN A 40 -21.01 -11.26 3.09
N GLY A 41 -20.97 -12.37 3.83
CA GLY A 41 -21.24 -13.70 3.29
C GLY A 41 -20.08 -14.31 2.47
N ALA A 42 -18.86 -13.86 2.67
CA ALA A 42 -17.67 -14.49 2.11
C ALA A 42 -17.39 -15.81 2.85
N GLU A 43 -17.56 -16.94 2.15
CA GLU A 43 -17.35 -18.28 2.73
C GLU A 43 -15.85 -18.60 2.87
N ARG A 44 -15.01 -18.03 2.00
CA ARG A 44 -13.56 -18.24 1.99
C ARG A 44 -12.83 -16.93 1.70
N ILE A 45 -11.89 -16.59 2.56
CA ILE A 45 -11.01 -15.41 2.41
C ILE A 45 -9.57 -15.89 2.45
N VAL A 46 -8.73 -15.36 1.56
CA VAL A 46 -7.26 -15.52 1.62
C VAL A 46 -6.65 -14.13 1.73
N ALA A 47 -5.80 -13.90 2.72
CA ALA A 47 -5.07 -12.65 2.85
C ALA A 47 -3.56 -12.85 2.67
N ILE A 48 -2.93 -11.90 1.99
CA ILE A 48 -1.52 -11.91 1.61
C ILE A 48 -0.90 -10.59 2.06
N GLY A 49 0.24 -10.67 2.72
CA GLY A 49 1.02 -9.53 3.19
C GLY A 49 1.78 -8.82 2.07
N ASP A 50 2.76 -8.08 2.49
CA ASP A 50 3.61 -7.22 1.68
C ASP A 50 4.43 -8.02 0.66
N ILE A 51 4.53 -7.52 -0.57
CA ILE A 51 5.14 -8.25 -1.70
C ILE A 51 6.50 -7.65 -2.08
N HIS A 52 6.61 -6.33 -2.01
CA HIS A 52 7.84 -5.59 -2.25
C HIS A 52 8.60 -6.02 -3.52
N GLY A 53 7.94 -5.95 -4.67
CA GLY A 53 8.57 -6.14 -5.97
C GLY A 53 9.15 -7.53 -6.23
N ASP A 54 8.83 -8.56 -5.45
CA ASP A 54 9.30 -9.94 -5.64
C ASP A 54 8.24 -10.81 -6.32
N TYR A 55 8.31 -10.89 -7.62
CA TYR A 55 7.34 -11.63 -8.42
C TYR A 55 7.35 -13.14 -8.18
N ASP A 56 8.51 -13.74 -8.03
CA ASP A 56 8.61 -15.19 -7.96
C ASP A 56 8.07 -15.69 -6.62
N ASN A 57 8.40 -15.03 -5.51
CA ASN A 57 7.85 -15.33 -4.19
C ASN A 57 6.35 -15.04 -4.13
N TYR A 58 5.89 -13.92 -4.71
CA TYR A 58 4.48 -13.60 -4.84
C TYR A 58 3.69 -14.71 -5.55
N ILE A 59 4.18 -15.21 -6.67
CA ILE A 59 3.55 -16.31 -7.41
C ILE A 59 3.49 -17.59 -6.59
N GLU A 60 4.54 -17.88 -5.82
CA GLU A 60 4.56 -19.08 -4.98
C GLU A 60 3.57 -18.99 -3.82
N VAL A 61 3.49 -17.85 -3.14
CA VAL A 61 2.46 -17.61 -2.11
C VAL A 61 1.05 -17.81 -2.65
N LEU A 62 0.74 -17.25 -3.84
CA LEU A 62 -0.57 -17.44 -4.47
C LEU A 62 -0.89 -18.89 -4.82
N LYS A 63 0.12 -19.68 -5.22
CA LYS A 63 -0.04 -21.11 -5.48
C LYS A 63 -0.29 -21.90 -4.19
N ASN A 64 0.51 -21.65 -3.14
CA ASN A 64 0.40 -22.32 -1.84
C ASN A 64 -0.97 -22.05 -1.18
N ALA A 65 -1.49 -20.82 -1.36
CA ALA A 65 -2.83 -20.43 -0.94
C ALA A 65 -3.97 -20.99 -1.81
N GLY A 66 -3.64 -21.61 -2.95
CA GLY A 66 -4.63 -22.12 -3.91
C GLY A 66 -5.40 -21.03 -4.66
N VAL A 67 -4.85 -19.80 -4.72
CA VAL A 67 -5.46 -18.68 -5.44
C VAL A 67 -5.29 -18.82 -6.95
N ILE A 68 -4.12 -19.25 -7.36
CA ILE A 68 -3.80 -19.47 -8.78
C ILE A 68 -3.39 -20.91 -9.08
N ASN A 69 -3.62 -21.34 -10.29
CA ASN A 69 -3.14 -22.62 -10.80
C ASN A 69 -1.67 -22.53 -11.30
N ARG A 70 -1.11 -23.66 -11.72
CA ARG A 70 0.27 -23.75 -12.23
C ARG A 70 0.58 -22.80 -13.41
N ARG A 71 -0.44 -22.28 -14.09
CA ARG A 71 -0.30 -21.32 -15.21
C ARG A 71 -0.44 -19.88 -14.77
N GLY A 72 -0.47 -19.60 -13.46
CA GLY A 72 -0.66 -18.25 -12.91
C GLY A 72 -2.07 -17.67 -13.10
N ARG A 73 -3.09 -18.50 -13.32
CA ARG A 73 -4.48 -18.05 -13.57
C ARG A 73 -5.33 -18.31 -12.34
N TRP A 74 -6.29 -17.43 -12.09
CA TRP A 74 -7.26 -17.59 -11.01
C TRP A 74 -7.89 -18.98 -11.00
N SER A 75 -7.86 -19.62 -9.85
CA SER A 75 -8.47 -20.93 -9.59
C SER A 75 -9.23 -21.00 -8.28
N ALA A 76 -9.35 -19.88 -7.56
CA ALA A 76 -9.97 -19.82 -6.24
C ALA A 76 -11.52 -19.70 -6.25
N GLY A 77 -12.16 -19.76 -7.42
CA GLY A 77 -13.63 -19.69 -7.51
C GLY A 77 -14.19 -18.40 -6.91
N LYS A 78 -15.11 -18.53 -5.94
CA LYS A 78 -15.79 -17.41 -5.27
C LYS A 78 -15.01 -16.79 -4.09
N THR A 79 -13.77 -17.20 -3.87
CA THR A 79 -12.93 -16.70 -2.77
C THR A 79 -12.76 -15.18 -2.86
N HIS A 80 -12.77 -14.51 -1.71
CA HIS A 80 -12.26 -13.16 -1.55
C HIS A 80 -10.76 -13.22 -1.23
N VAL A 81 -9.94 -12.67 -2.07
CA VAL A 81 -8.49 -12.55 -1.83
C VAL A 81 -8.18 -11.11 -1.49
N VAL A 82 -7.45 -10.87 -0.40
CA VAL A 82 -7.02 -9.54 0.06
C VAL A 82 -5.50 -9.49 0.02
N GLN A 83 -4.95 -8.52 -0.68
CA GLN A 83 -3.55 -8.14 -0.58
C GLN A 83 -3.49 -6.79 0.16
N VAL A 84 -2.75 -6.73 1.26
CA VAL A 84 -2.87 -5.65 2.24
C VAL A 84 -1.97 -4.43 1.99
N GLY A 85 -1.47 -4.26 0.77
CA GLY A 85 -0.60 -3.12 0.40
C GLY A 85 0.87 -3.51 0.28
N ASP A 86 1.70 -2.53 -0.06
CA ASP A 86 3.13 -2.67 -0.27
C ASP A 86 3.49 -3.68 -1.37
N ILE A 87 2.94 -3.41 -2.55
CA ILE A 87 3.31 -4.12 -3.78
C ILE A 87 4.68 -3.66 -4.30
N PRO A 88 5.00 -2.31 -4.35
CA PRO A 88 6.22 -1.79 -4.93
C PRO A 88 7.40 -1.78 -3.95
N ASP A 89 8.54 -1.34 -4.48
CA ASP A 89 9.80 -1.08 -3.80
C ASP A 89 10.55 -2.35 -3.35
N ARG A 90 11.81 -2.19 -2.94
CA ARG A 90 12.71 -3.24 -2.43
C ARG A 90 13.12 -4.30 -3.47
N GLY A 91 12.22 -4.67 -4.37
CA GLY A 91 12.44 -5.62 -5.48
C GLY A 91 12.15 -5.00 -6.85
N PRO A 92 12.58 -5.65 -7.95
CA PRO A 92 12.56 -5.06 -9.29
C PRO A 92 11.25 -5.27 -10.07
N ASP A 93 10.34 -6.14 -9.60
CA ASP A 93 9.29 -6.70 -10.46
C ASP A 93 7.91 -6.03 -10.28
N THR A 94 7.82 -4.84 -9.70
CA THR A 94 6.55 -4.14 -9.41
C THR A 94 5.60 -4.10 -10.60
N LEU A 95 6.07 -3.71 -11.79
CA LEU A 95 5.22 -3.67 -12.99
C LEU A 95 4.68 -5.05 -13.39
N ARG A 96 5.51 -6.08 -13.25
CA ARG A 96 5.14 -7.45 -13.56
C ARG A 96 4.06 -7.97 -12.62
N ILE A 97 4.18 -7.65 -11.31
CA ILE A 97 3.21 -8.00 -10.27
C ILE A 97 1.89 -7.26 -10.53
N ILE A 98 1.91 -5.94 -10.71
CA ILE A 98 0.72 -5.14 -10.99
C ILE A 98 0.00 -5.65 -12.25
N SER A 99 0.73 -5.88 -13.34
CA SER A 99 0.14 -6.44 -14.57
C SER A 99 -0.52 -7.81 -14.35
N HIS A 100 0.01 -8.63 -13.44
CA HIS A 100 -0.60 -9.91 -13.08
C HIS A 100 -1.84 -9.73 -12.23
N LEU A 101 -1.79 -8.88 -11.19
CA LEU A 101 -2.91 -8.54 -10.31
C LEU A 101 -4.11 -7.99 -11.09
N GLN A 102 -3.89 -7.06 -12.03
CA GLN A 102 -4.94 -6.53 -12.92
C GLN A 102 -5.64 -7.63 -13.76
N LYS A 103 -4.89 -8.66 -14.15
CA LYS A 103 -5.47 -9.83 -14.85
C LYS A 103 -6.26 -10.72 -13.89
N LEU A 104 -5.74 -10.90 -12.66
CA LEU A 104 -6.42 -11.69 -11.63
C LEU A 104 -7.71 -11.04 -11.16
N GLU A 105 -7.79 -9.71 -10.99
CA GLU A 105 -9.02 -9.00 -10.67
C GLU A 105 -10.13 -9.32 -11.68
N LYS A 106 -9.81 -9.25 -12.97
CA LYS A 106 -10.76 -9.56 -14.05
C LYS A 106 -11.17 -11.04 -14.06
N GLN A 107 -10.25 -11.96 -13.70
CA GLN A 107 -10.54 -13.39 -13.64
C GLN A 107 -11.34 -13.75 -12.40
N ALA A 108 -11.03 -13.16 -11.24
CA ALA A 108 -11.76 -13.32 -9.99
C ALA A 108 -13.24 -12.92 -10.17
N SER A 109 -13.48 -11.72 -10.69
CA SER A 109 -14.81 -11.19 -10.96
C SER A 109 -15.62 -12.11 -11.88
N LYS A 110 -15.02 -12.65 -12.95
CA LYS A 110 -15.68 -13.62 -13.84
C LYS A 110 -16.01 -14.94 -13.19
N ALA A 111 -15.24 -15.35 -12.18
CA ALA A 111 -15.45 -16.57 -11.42
C ALA A 111 -16.45 -16.40 -10.24
N GLY A 112 -16.94 -15.17 -10.01
CA GLY A 112 -17.78 -14.81 -8.87
C GLY A 112 -17.02 -14.59 -7.58
N GLY A 113 -15.68 -14.56 -7.63
CA GLY A 113 -14.78 -14.17 -6.53
C GLY A 113 -14.37 -12.70 -6.61
N ARG A 114 -13.48 -12.29 -5.73
CA ARG A 114 -12.93 -10.93 -5.69
C ARG A 114 -11.46 -10.95 -5.33
N LEU A 115 -10.70 -10.03 -5.92
CA LEU A 115 -9.37 -9.65 -5.48
C LEU A 115 -9.46 -8.22 -4.97
N HIS A 116 -9.17 -8.02 -3.70
CA HIS A 116 -9.09 -6.74 -3.04
C HIS A 116 -7.63 -6.37 -2.90
N LEU A 117 -7.27 -5.20 -3.40
CA LEU A 117 -5.93 -4.64 -3.25
C LEU A 117 -6.06 -3.43 -2.34
N LEU A 118 -5.24 -3.35 -1.32
CA LEU A 118 -5.25 -2.23 -0.40
C LEU A 118 -4.04 -1.33 -0.66
N ILE A 119 -4.18 -0.08 -0.28
CA ILE A 119 -3.10 0.89 -0.39
C ILE A 119 -2.22 0.76 0.85
N GLY A 120 -0.93 0.49 0.65
CA GLY A 120 0.10 0.56 1.68
C GLY A 120 0.87 1.89 1.66
N ASN A 121 1.82 2.04 2.58
CA ASN A 121 2.62 3.25 2.63
C ASN A 121 3.57 3.36 1.43
N HIS A 122 4.04 2.27 0.84
CA HIS A 122 4.91 2.31 -0.33
C HIS A 122 4.16 2.75 -1.61
N GLU A 123 2.90 2.39 -1.79
CA GLU A 123 2.05 2.97 -2.84
C GLU A 123 1.90 4.48 -2.63
N HIS A 124 1.60 4.93 -1.40
CA HIS A 124 1.46 6.34 -1.06
C HIS A 124 2.77 7.10 -1.30
N MET A 125 3.91 6.56 -0.86
CA MET A 125 5.24 7.15 -1.05
C MET A 125 5.57 7.33 -2.54
N ASN A 126 5.38 6.32 -3.36
CA ASN A 126 5.62 6.39 -4.80
C ASN A 126 4.76 7.46 -5.48
N ILE A 127 3.48 7.55 -5.14
CA ILE A 127 2.55 8.58 -5.67
C ILE A 127 3.00 9.97 -5.25
N THR A 128 3.35 10.19 -3.99
CA THR A 128 3.73 11.51 -3.46
C THR A 128 5.15 11.91 -3.82
N GLY A 129 6.01 10.97 -4.22
CA GLY A 129 7.37 11.22 -4.71
C GLY A 129 8.47 10.97 -3.69
N ASP A 130 8.18 10.26 -2.62
CA ASP A 130 9.19 9.69 -1.74
C ASP A 130 9.69 8.36 -2.31
N LEU A 131 10.84 8.38 -2.96
CA LEU A 131 11.38 7.29 -3.77
C LEU A 131 12.56 6.57 -3.12
N ARG A 132 12.76 6.79 -1.81
CA ARG A 132 13.95 6.28 -1.10
C ARG A 132 14.08 4.75 -1.12
N TYR A 133 13.02 4.02 -1.39
CA TYR A 133 12.98 2.57 -1.37
C TYR A 133 12.81 1.92 -2.75
N VAL A 134 12.71 2.74 -3.80
CA VAL A 134 12.56 2.24 -5.17
C VAL A 134 13.80 1.46 -5.59
N HIS A 135 13.62 0.21 -5.99
CA HIS A 135 14.72 -0.62 -6.46
C HIS A 135 15.21 -0.15 -7.84
N PRO A 136 16.52 -0.12 -8.12
CA PRO A 136 17.05 0.29 -9.44
C PRO A 136 16.40 -0.46 -10.62
N GLY A 137 16.13 -1.76 -10.46
CA GLY A 137 15.45 -2.57 -11.49
C GLY A 137 14.00 -2.14 -11.77
N GLU A 138 13.34 -1.41 -10.86
CA GLU A 138 12.06 -0.82 -11.18
C GLU A 138 12.20 0.26 -12.25
N TYR A 139 13.19 1.13 -12.15
CA TYR A 139 13.46 2.11 -13.21
C TYR A 139 13.81 1.44 -14.53
N GLU A 140 14.62 0.38 -14.51
CA GLU A 140 14.96 -0.40 -15.71
C GLU A 140 13.69 -0.98 -16.37
N ALA A 141 12.70 -1.43 -15.57
CA ALA A 141 11.44 -1.95 -16.09
C ALA A 141 10.58 -0.89 -16.80
N PHE A 142 10.80 0.40 -16.52
CA PHE A 142 10.14 1.53 -17.19
C PHE A 142 10.92 2.05 -18.41
N GLU A 143 12.11 1.52 -18.68
CA GLU A 143 12.90 2.00 -19.81
C GLU A 143 12.21 1.80 -21.16
N THR A 144 12.29 2.84 -21.97
CA THR A 144 11.84 2.88 -23.35
C THR A 144 12.96 3.36 -24.27
N ARG A 145 12.80 3.23 -25.57
CA ARG A 145 13.73 3.82 -26.55
C ARG A 145 13.87 5.35 -26.42
N ASN A 146 12.94 6.01 -25.74
CA ASN A 146 12.90 7.48 -25.57
C ASN A 146 13.45 7.94 -24.22
N SER A 147 13.79 7.04 -23.28
CA SER A 147 14.16 7.37 -21.89
C SER A 147 15.32 8.34 -21.81
N LYS A 148 16.34 8.16 -22.66
CA LYS A 148 17.47 9.11 -22.72
C LYS A 148 17.03 10.52 -23.06
N GLN A 149 16.11 10.68 -24.02
CA GLN A 149 15.61 12.00 -24.40
C GLN A 149 14.70 12.58 -23.32
N LEU A 150 13.83 11.79 -22.73
CA LEU A 150 12.95 12.22 -21.64
C LEU A 150 13.77 12.71 -20.45
N ARG A 151 14.79 11.94 -20.02
CA ARG A 151 15.69 12.33 -18.95
C ARG A 151 16.44 13.65 -19.25
N ASN A 152 16.97 13.80 -20.48
CA ASN A 152 17.66 15.01 -20.88
C ASN A 152 16.73 16.23 -20.89
N ASN A 153 15.49 16.08 -21.34
CA ASN A 153 14.51 17.15 -21.33
C ASN A 153 14.13 17.53 -19.89
N TYR A 154 14.01 16.54 -19.00
CA TYR A 154 13.73 16.78 -17.59
C TYR A 154 14.90 17.49 -16.90
N TYR A 155 16.15 17.08 -17.15
CA TYR A 155 17.33 17.80 -16.70
C TYR A 155 17.34 19.27 -17.14
N ALA A 156 17.09 19.53 -18.43
CA ALA A 156 17.02 20.89 -18.96
C ALA A 156 15.92 21.73 -18.29
N TYR A 157 14.78 21.12 -18.00
CA TYR A 157 13.70 21.76 -17.23
C TYR A 157 14.13 22.10 -15.80
N VAL A 158 14.78 21.17 -15.09
CA VAL A 158 15.30 21.39 -13.73
C VAL A 158 16.30 22.52 -13.71
N VAL A 159 17.29 22.51 -14.60
CA VAL A 159 18.31 23.58 -14.71
C VAL A 159 17.65 24.93 -14.92
N LYS A 160 16.75 25.04 -15.89
CA LYS A 160 16.01 26.28 -16.17
C LYS A 160 15.23 26.77 -14.94
N THR A 161 14.60 25.86 -14.22
CA THR A 161 13.85 26.22 -13.00
C THR A 161 14.77 26.75 -11.89
N ILE A 162 15.91 26.11 -11.67
CA ILE A 162 16.93 26.57 -10.71
C ILE A 162 17.43 27.96 -11.08
N GLU A 163 17.80 28.19 -12.36
CA GLU A 163 18.27 29.48 -12.85
C GLU A 163 17.22 30.57 -12.65
N GLN A 164 15.97 30.31 -12.98
CA GLN A 164 14.85 31.26 -12.79
C GLN A 164 14.63 31.59 -11.30
N GLN A 165 14.69 30.61 -10.42
CA GLN A 165 14.56 30.83 -8.97
C GLN A 165 15.72 31.66 -8.42
N ARG A 166 16.97 31.37 -8.84
CA ARG A 166 18.16 32.13 -8.46
C ARG A 166 18.06 33.59 -8.92
N GLU A 167 17.70 33.81 -10.19
CA GLU A 167 17.50 35.14 -10.74
C GLU A 167 16.41 35.94 -10.01
N ALA A 168 15.27 35.32 -9.74
CA ALA A 168 14.17 35.95 -9.01
C ALA A 168 14.58 36.37 -7.60
N LEU A 169 15.33 35.53 -6.86
CA LEU A 169 15.85 35.84 -5.53
C LEU A 169 16.84 36.99 -5.57
N LEU A 170 17.81 36.96 -6.47
CA LEU A 170 18.80 38.03 -6.61
C LEU A 170 18.15 39.36 -6.98
N ASN A 171 17.18 39.37 -7.91
CA ASN A 171 16.46 40.57 -8.31
C ASN A 171 15.63 41.18 -7.17
N SER A 172 15.19 40.36 -6.21
CA SER A 172 14.48 40.81 -4.99
C SER A 172 15.43 41.23 -3.86
N GLY A 173 16.76 41.19 -4.07
CA GLY A 173 17.77 41.48 -3.05
C GLY A 173 17.95 40.31 -2.04
N GLY A 174 17.45 39.12 -2.34
CA GLY A 174 17.59 37.93 -1.50
C GLY A 174 18.91 37.18 -1.72
N ASP A 175 19.17 36.22 -0.84
CA ASP A 175 20.35 35.33 -0.94
C ASP A 175 19.99 34.05 -1.69
N ALA A 176 20.64 33.81 -2.82
CA ALA A 176 20.47 32.61 -3.62
C ALA A 176 21.58 31.55 -3.36
N SER A 177 22.41 31.70 -2.32
CA SER A 177 23.51 30.77 -2.02
C SER A 177 23.05 29.37 -1.62
N HIS A 178 21.84 29.24 -1.09
CA HIS A 178 21.22 27.97 -0.72
C HIS A 178 20.66 27.17 -1.91
N LEU A 179 20.51 27.80 -3.08
CA LEU A 179 20.08 27.10 -4.29
C LEU A 179 21.29 26.50 -5.02
N PRO A 180 21.16 25.29 -5.59
CA PRO A 180 22.26 24.66 -6.31
C PRO A 180 22.70 25.50 -7.51
N VAL A 181 23.95 25.30 -7.92
CA VAL A 181 24.48 25.82 -9.18
C VAL A 181 24.51 24.67 -10.17
N ALA A 182 23.95 24.85 -11.36
CA ALA A 182 23.88 23.81 -12.38
C ALA A 182 25.22 23.67 -13.14
N ASP A 183 26.29 23.33 -12.40
CA ASP A 183 27.61 23.04 -12.93
C ASP A 183 27.78 21.56 -13.34
N ASP A 184 29.01 21.19 -13.71
CA ASP A 184 29.33 19.84 -14.15
C ASP A 184 29.18 18.79 -13.00
N ASP A 185 29.45 19.19 -11.76
CA ASP A 185 29.30 18.33 -10.59
C ASP A 185 27.79 18.07 -10.32
N PHE A 186 26.98 19.13 -10.28
CA PHE A 186 25.53 19.02 -10.19
C PHE A 186 24.95 18.11 -11.30
N LYS A 187 25.42 18.32 -12.53
CA LYS A 187 24.96 17.49 -13.66
C LYS A 187 25.27 16.02 -13.45
N ARG A 188 26.51 15.69 -13.07
CA ARG A 188 26.95 14.31 -12.84
C ARG A 188 26.08 13.65 -11.76
N ASP A 189 25.93 14.34 -10.62
CA ASP A 189 25.21 13.79 -9.47
C ASP A 189 23.71 13.65 -9.77
N TRP A 190 23.12 14.64 -10.44
CA TRP A 190 21.73 14.56 -10.90
C TRP A 190 21.48 13.37 -11.84
N TYR A 191 22.39 13.07 -12.80
CA TYR A 191 22.24 11.93 -13.69
C TYR A 191 22.44 10.59 -12.98
N ASN A 192 23.20 10.53 -11.90
CA ASN A 192 23.35 9.36 -11.06
C ASN A 192 22.06 9.07 -10.26
N GLU A 193 21.42 10.12 -9.74
CA GLU A 193 20.17 10.03 -8.97
C GLU A 193 18.94 9.80 -9.86
N HIS A 194 19.03 10.09 -11.16
CA HIS A 194 17.93 9.99 -12.11
C HIS A 194 18.32 9.04 -13.25
N PRO A 195 18.30 7.70 -13.03
CA PRO A 195 18.63 6.72 -14.06
C PRO A 195 17.65 6.77 -15.22
N LEU A 196 17.93 6.01 -16.29
CA LEU A 196 16.94 5.81 -17.36
C LEU A 196 15.70 5.12 -16.77
N GLY A 197 14.51 5.44 -17.30
CA GLY A 197 13.23 4.96 -16.75
C GLY A 197 12.69 5.77 -15.59
N PHE A 198 13.52 6.59 -14.90
CA PHE A 198 13.06 7.43 -13.79
C PHE A 198 11.89 8.34 -14.18
N VAL A 199 11.99 9.02 -15.33
CA VAL A 199 10.94 9.96 -15.75
C VAL A 199 9.63 9.22 -16.06
N GLU A 200 9.73 8.09 -16.74
CA GLU A 200 8.59 7.24 -17.05
C GLU A 200 7.94 6.68 -15.78
N HIS A 201 8.74 6.23 -14.82
CA HIS A 201 8.26 5.81 -13.50
C HIS A 201 7.46 6.95 -12.85
N ARG A 202 8.03 8.17 -12.75
CA ARG A 202 7.34 9.32 -12.17
C ARG A 202 6.04 9.66 -12.89
N LEU A 203 6.02 9.59 -14.22
CA LEU A 203 4.84 9.82 -15.03
C LEU A 203 3.74 8.77 -14.78
N ALA A 204 4.12 7.53 -14.54
CA ALA A 204 3.17 6.45 -14.25
C ALA A 204 2.55 6.56 -12.83
N TRP A 205 3.35 6.98 -11.84
CA TRP A 205 2.94 7.07 -10.44
C TRP A 205 2.28 8.39 -10.03
N GLN A 206 2.43 9.47 -10.80
CA GLN A 206 1.80 10.75 -10.50
C GLN A 206 0.35 10.79 -10.99
N LYS A 207 -0.47 11.72 -10.45
CA LYS A 207 -1.86 11.95 -10.87
C LYS A 207 -2.00 12.03 -12.39
N GLY A 208 -2.89 11.22 -12.95
CA GLY A 208 -3.10 11.05 -14.40
C GLY A 208 -2.22 9.98 -15.03
N GLY A 209 -1.31 9.35 -14.29
CA GLY A 209 -0.52 8.21 -14.73
C GLY A 209 -1.27 6.88 -14.56
N GLU A 210 -0.88 5.86 -15.31
CA GLU A 210 -1.59 4.57 -15.36
C GLU A 210 -1.59 3.86 -13.99
N LEU A 211 -0.46 3.87 -13.28
CA LEU A 211 -0.37 3.23 -11.96
C LEU A 211 -1.14 4.03 -10.91
N PHE A 212 -1.04 5.37 -10.96
CA PHE A 212 -1.82 6.23 -10.07
C PHE A 212 -3.32 5.95 -10.17
N GLU A 213 -3.86 5.98 -11.41
CA GLU A 213 -5.30 5.80 -11.63
C GLU A 213 -5.79 4.43 -11.13
N TRP A 214 -4.96 3.39 -11.30
CA TRP A 214 -5.30 2.07 -10.81
C TRP A 214 -5.23 1.98 -9.28
N ILE A 215 -4.16 2.49 -8.64
CA ILE A 215 -3.98 2.41 -7.18
C ILE A 215 -4.99 3.31 -6.45
N ALA A 216 -5.20 4.54 -6.91
CA ALA A 216 -6.15 5.47 -6.29
C ALA A 216 -7.62 5.00 -6.36
N ALA A 217 -7.93 4.02 -7.20
CA ALA A 217 -9.24 3.38 -7.24
C ALA A 217 -9.46 2.35 -6.12
N HIS A 218 -8.40 1.95 -5.40
CA HIS A 218 -8.49 0.97 -4.32
C HIS A 218 -8.77 1.63 -2.96
N ASN A 219 -9.10 0.80 -1.97
CA ASN A 219 -9.32 1.22 -0.60
C ASN A 219 -8.05 1.06 0.24
N THR A 220 -7.97 1.77 1.34
CA THR A 220 -6.95 1.60 2.38
C THR A 220 -7.41 0.59 3.42
N ILE A 221 -8.71 0.61 3.75
CA ILE A 221 -9.34 -0.27 4.73
C ILE A 221 -10.56 -0.90 4.08
N ILE A 222 -10.76 -2.19 4.34
CA ILE A 222 -12.01 -2.89 4.01
C ILE A 222 -12.46 -3.77 5.16
N ARG A 223 -13.77 -4.04 5.21
CA ARG A 223 -14.33 -5.06 6.08
C ARG A 223 -14.93 -6.18 5.24
N ILE A 224 -14.57 -7.42 5.56
CA ILE A 224 -15.21 -8.62 4.97
C ILE A 224 -15.72 -9.47 6.12
N ASN A 225 -17.02 -9.71 6.16
CA ASN A 225 -17.71 -10.24 7.33
C ASN A 225 -17.43 -9.33 8.55
N ASN A 226 -16.95 -9.87 9.65
CA ASN A 226 -16.56 -9.09 10.84
C ASN A 226 -15.04 -8.93 10.96
N ILE A 227 -14.30 -8.88 9.84
CA ILE A 227 -12.85 -8.82 9.80
C ILE A 227 -12.42 -7.58 9.05
N LEU A 228 -11.58 -6.75 9.68
CA LEU A 228 -10.94 -5.60 9.06
C LEU A 228 -9.62 -6.01 8.43
N PHE A 229 -9.36 -5.50 7.25
CA PHE A 229 -8.10 -5.66 6.53
C PHE A 229 -7.55 -4.28 6.19
N LEU A 230 -6.31 -4.01 6.55
CA LEU A 230 -5.61 -2.78 6.25
C LEU A 230 -4.09 -3.00 6.31
N HIS A 231 -3.33 -1.99 5.90
CA HIS A 231 -1.88 -2.12 5.83
C HIS A 231 -1.21 -1.96 7.19
N GLY A 232 -1.22 -0.77 7.79
CA GLY A 232 -0.47 -0.48 9.02
C GLY A 232 -1.22 -0.83 10.29
N GLY A 233 -2.32 -0.16 10.58
CA GLY A 233 -3.14 -0.38 11.77
C GLY A 233 -4.17 0.71 12.00
N LEU A 234 -4.98 0.55 13.04
CA LEU A 234 -5.98 1.51 13.47
C LEU A 234 -5.66 2.03 14.87
N SER A 235 -5.30 3.30 14.94
CA SER A 235 -5.16 4.00 16.22
C SER A 235 -6.51 4.49 16.75
N ALA A 236 -6.58 4.79 18.03
CA ALA A 236 -7.76 5.41 18.64
C ALA A 236 -8.10 6.80 18.05
N GLU A 237 -7.14 7.47 17.41
CA GLU A 237 -7.35 8.77 16.77
C GLU A 237 -8.29 8.69 15.55
N LEU A 238 -8.44 7.51 14.95
CA LEU A 238 -9.31 7.27 13.82
C LEU A 238 -10.77 6.96 14.21
N LEU A 239 -11.08 6.76 15.50
CA LEU A 239 -12.44 6.46 15.99
C LEU A 239 -13.51 7.49 15.59
N PRO A 240 -13.21 8.82 15.40
CA PRO A 240 -14.21 9.74 14.91
C PRO A 240 -14.68 9.52 13.47
N MET A 241 -13.99 8.64 12.71
CA MET A 241 -14.22 8.40 11.28
C MET A 241 -14.78 7.01 11.01
N SER A 242 -15.62 6.89 10.00
CA SER A 242 -16.03 5.60 9.43
C SER A 242 -14.94 5.05 8.45
N ILE A 243 -15.04 3.77 8.09
CA ILE A 243 -14.16 3.16 7.07
C ILE A 243 -14.19 3.97 5.77
N THR A 244 -15.40 4.35 5.33
CA THR A 244 -15.59 5.11 4.09
C THR A 244 -14.89 6.48 4.17
N GLU A 245 -15.04 7.21 5.28
CA GLU A 245 -14.40 8.51 5.46
C GLU A 245 -12.86 8.40 5.48
N ILE A 246 -12.29 7.37 6.10
CA ILE A 246 -10.84 7.13 6.07
C ILE A 246 -10.39 6.85 4.62
N ASN A 247 -11.07 5.98 3.89
CA ASN A 247 -10.77 5.68 2.50
C ASN A 247 -10.86 6.91 1.60
N GLU A 248 -11.90 7.72 1.74
CA GLU A 248 -12.09 8.97 0.98
C GLU A 248 -11.01 10.00 1.33
N ARG A 249 -10.61 10.08 2.61
CA ARG A 249 -9.54 10.97 3.05
C ARG A 249 -8.20 10.63 2.40
N ILE A 250 -7.75 9.38 2.48
CA ILE A 250 -6.52 8.94 1.82
C ILE A 250 -6.60 9.19 0.31
N ARG A 251 -7.74 8.92 -0.30
CA ARG A 251 -7.94 9.14 -1.74
C ARG A 251 -7.86 10.62 -2.11
N ALA A 252 -8.39 11.52 -1.29
CA ALA A 252 -8.27 12.96 -1.46
C ALA A 252 -6.81 13.43 -1.36
N GLU A 253 -6.05 12.91 -0.39
CA GLU A 253 -4.61 13.18 -0.22
C GLU A 253 -3.81 12.75 -1.47
N LEU A 254 -4.01 11.54 -1.96
CA LEU A 254 -3.37 11.04 -3.18
C LEU A 254 -3.71 11.94 -4.40
N ASN A 255 -4.94 12.38 -4.49
CA ASN A 255 -5.41 13.28 -5.55
C ASN A 255 -4.97 14.74 -5.35
N ARG A 256 -4.30 15.07 -4.24
CA ARG A 256 -3.94 16.45 -3.85
C ARG A 256 -5.15 17.37 -3.85
N GLU A 257 -6.27 16.87 -3.38
CA GLU A 257 -7.49 17.62 -3.15
C GLU A 257 -7.43 18.32 -1.78
N ALA A 258 -8.20 19.38 -1.62
CA ALA A 258 -8.29 20.05 -0.33
C ALA A 258 -9.03 19.16 0.69
N PHE A 259 -8.49 19.06 1.89
CA PHE A 259 -9.08 18.34 3.02
C PHE A 259 -8.80 19.08 4.34
N GLU A 260 -9.53 18.76 5.38
CA GLU A 260 -9.34 19.32 6.70
C GLU A 260 -8.49 18.40 7.59
N GLY A 261 -7.65 18.98 8.46
CA GLY A 261 -6.79 18.27 9.42
C GLY A 261 -5.45 17.77 8.82
N GLU A 262 -4.72 16.99 9.61
CA GLU A 262 -3.43 16.45 9.22
C GLU A 262 -3.56 15.31 8.21
N PRO A 263 -2.57 15.10 7.33
CA PRO A 263 -2.57 14.00 6.38
C PRO A 263 -2.53 12.64 7.08
N LEU A 264 -3.50 11.76 6.77
CA LEU A 264 -3.55 10.40 7.31
C LEU A 264 -2.53 9.47 6.64
N GLY A 265 -2.19 9.73 5.39
CA GLY A 265 -1.28 8.88 4.60
C GLY A 265 0.18 8.95 5.04
N THR A 266 0.56 9.96 5.85
CA THR A 266 1.93 10.13 6.36
C THR A 266 2.01 10.20 7.88
N ALA A 267 0.87 10.23 8.59
CA ALA A 267 0.85 10.28 10.05
C ALA A 267 1.24 8.92 10.65
N ASP A 268 2.05 8.92 11.70
CA ASP A 268 2.42 7.70 12.46
C ASP A 268 1.21 7.03 13.10
N SER A 269 0.15 7.79 13.42
CA SER A 269 -1.14 7.28 13.90
C SER A 269 -2.11 6.91 12.78
N GLY A 270 -1.74 7.15 11.52
CA GLY A 270 -2.56 6.89 10.34
C GLY A 270 -2.58 5.42 9.90
N PRO A 271 -3.54 5.04 9.05
CA PRO A 271 -3.81 3.64 8.72
C PRO A 271 -2.69 2.95 7.92
N LEU A 272 -1.76 3.73 7.35
CA LEU A 272 -0.63 3.20 6.58
C LEU A 272 0.63 2.97 7.41
N TRP A 273 0.76 3.62 8.59
CA TRP A 273 2.01 3.61 9.37
C TRP A 273 1.85 3.12 10.80
N TYR A 274 0.64 3.14 11.38
CA TYR A 274 0.44 2.82 12.79
C TYR A 274 0.86 1.39 13.12
N ARG A 275 1.77 1.26 14.10
CA ARG A 275 2.34 -0.03 14.53
C ARG A 275 1.95 -0.42 15.96
N GLY A 276 1.12 0.35 16.67
CA GLY A 276 0.76 0.07 18.06
C GLY A 276 0.18 -1.35 18.23
N LEU A 277 -0.80 -1.72 17.39
CA LEU A 277 -1.39 -3.07 17.43
C LEU A 277 -0.40 -4.18 17.04
N ALA A 278 0.61 -3.86 16.22
CA ALA A 278 1.61 -4.83 15.77
C ALA A 278 2.78 -4.99 16.74
N ARG A 279 3.26 -3.90 17.37
CA ARG A 279 4.49 -3.90 18.20
C ARG A 279 4.29 -3.38 19.61
N GLY A 280 3.22 -2.62 19.89
CA GLY A 280 2.93 -2.06 21.20
C GLY A 280 2.73 -3.16 22.26
N ASP A 281 2.87 -2.81 23.53
CA ASP A 281 2.52 -3.70 24.62
C ASP A 281 1.02 -4.04 24.58
N GLU A 282 0.68 -5.32 24.63
CA GLU A 282 -0.72 -5.76 24.47
C GLU A 282 -1.63 -5.24 25.59
N ALA A 283 -1.13 -5.13 26.83
CA ALA A 283 -1.93 -4.62 27.94
C ALA A 283 -2.19 -3.11 27.79
N ALA A 284 -1.20 -2.36 27.31
CA ALA A 284 -1.32 -0.93 27.06
C ALA A 284 -2.24 -0.63 25.86
N GLU A 285 -2.15 -1.42 24.78
CA GLU A 285 -2.93 -1.24 23.54
C GLU A 285 -4.35 -1.84 23.64
N ARG A 286 -4.63 -2.68 24.61
CA ARG A 286 -5.90 -3.39 24.78
C ARG A 286 -7.12 -2.46 24.78
N PRO A 287 -7.16 -1.33 25.54
CA PRO A 287 -8.31 -0.44 25.53
C PRO A 287 -8.57 0.23 24.17
N ALA A 288 -7.49 0.52 23.42
CA ALA A 288 -7.59 1.08 22.08
C ALA A 288 -8.17 0.03 21.11
N LEU A 289 -7.66 -1.19 21.13
CA LEU A 289 -8.15 -2.30 20.31
C LEU A 289 -9.64 -2.58 20.58
N ASP A 290 -10.07 -2.67 21.84
CA ASP A 290 -11.47 -2.92 22.19
C ASP A 290 -12.38 -1.83 21.63
N SER A 291 -11.94 -0.57 21.71
CA SER A 291 -12.68 0.57 21.17
C SER A 291 -12.77 0.51 19.64
N VAL A 292 -11.67 0.17 18.97
CA VAL A 292 -11.60 0.02 17.52
C VAL A 292 -12.52 -1.12 17.03
N LEU A 293 -12.43 -2.30 17.65
CA LEU A 293 -13.28 -3.45 17.28
C LEU A 293 -14.77 -3.13 17.47
N ALA A 294 -15.14 -2.49 18.59
CA ALA A 294 -16.51 -2.11 18.86
C ALA A 294 -17.03 -1.03 17.88
N HIS A 295 -16.18 -0.02 17.56
CA HIS A 295 -16.57 1.08 16.67
C HIS A 295 -16.82 0.59 15.23
N PHE A 296 -15.95 -0.27 14.72
CA PHE A 296 -16.02 -0.76 13.35
C PHE A 296 -16.83 -2.06 13.21
N ASP A 297 -17.50 -2.53 14.28
CA ASP A 297 -18.26 -3.79 14.31
C ASP A 297 -17.43 -4.96 13.76
N ALA A 298 -16.26 -5.17 14.36
CA ALA A 298 -15.28 -6.16 13.93
C ALA A 298 -14.85 -7.07 15.09
N GLU A 299 -14.46 -8.30 14.76
CA GLU A 299 -13.95 -9.31 15.69
C GLU A 299 -12.46 -9.55 15.54
N MET A 300 -11.91 -9.21 14.36
CA MET A 300 -10.50 -9.42 14.02
C MET A 300 -9.98 -8.29 13.13
N ILE A 301 -8.70 -7.99 13.26
CA ILE A 301 -7.95 -7.08 12.40
C ILE A 301 -6.78 -7.83 11.77
N VAL A 302 -6.62 -7.76 10.45
CA VAL A 302 -5.51 -8.37 9.70
C VAL A 302 -4.64 -7.26 9.14
N LEU A 303 -3.33 -7.31 9.44
CA LEU A 303 -2.35 -6.25 9.19
C LEU A 303 -1.16 -6.73 8.35
N GLY A 304 -0.62 -5.85 7.51
CA GLY A 304 0.69 -5.93 6.86
C GLY A 304 1.79 -5.15 7.60
N HIS A 305 2.69 -4.51 6.83
CA HIS A 305 3.60 -3.43 7.24
C HIS A 305 4.70 -3.78 8.26
N THR A 306 4.59 -4.87 9.00
CA THR A 306 5.44 -5.13 10.16
C THR A 306 6.00 -6.55 10.12
N PRO A 307 7.11 -6.81 9.41
CA PRO A 307 7.69 -8.16 9.27
C PRO A 307 8.51 -8.55 10.52
N ASP A 308 7.84 -8.69 11.66
CA ASP A 308 8.53 -8.82 12.94
C ASP A 308 9.09 -10.22 13.18
N LEU A 309 8.26 -11.26 13.10
CA LEU A 309 8.66 -12.64 13.38
C LEU A 309 8.97 -13.48 12.14
N ASN A 310 8.86 -12.89 10.94
CA ASN A 310 8.95 -13.61 9.67
C ASN A 310 7.95 -14.79 9.56
N ALA A 311 6.81 -14.65 10.23
CA ALA A 311 5.75 -15.63 10.31
C ALA A 311 4.40 -14.94 10.55
N ILE A 312 3.29 -15.61 10.21
CA ILE A 312 1.96 -15.14 10.60
C ILE A 312 1.90 -15.05 12.12
N THR A 313 1.66 -13.84 12.62
CA THR A 313 1.78 -13.50 14.03
C THR A 313 0.42 -13.09 14.62
N PRO A 314 -0.26 -14.01 15.33
CA PRO A 314 -1.46 -13.67 16.10
C PRO A 314 -1.08 -12.94 17.39
N ARG A 315 -1.83 -11.88 17.70
CA ARG A 315 -1.73 -11.09 18.93
C ARG A 315 -3.11 -10.91 19.57
N PHE A 316 -3.13 -10.44 20.81
CA PHE A 316 -4.38 -10.18 21.55
C PHE A 316 -5.34 -11.37 21.54
N GLY A 317 -4.80 -12.59 21.73
CA GLY A 317 -5.58 -13.82 21.69
C GLY A 317 -6.17 -14.14 20.32
N GLY A 318 -5.53 -13.70 19.23
CA GLY A 318 -5.97 -13.93 17.84
C GLY A 318 -6.85 -12.82 17.26
N GLN A 319 -7.15 -11.76 18.00
CA GLN A 319 -7.96 -10.63 17.50
C GLN A 319 -7.18 -9.70 16.56
N VAL A 320 -5.86 -9.70 16.61
CA VAL A 320 -4.97 -9.03 15.66
C VAL A 320 -4.08 -10.07 15.03
N VAL A 321 -3.99 -10.08 13.70
CA VAL A 321 -3.15 -11.03 12.95
C VAL A 321 -2.25 -10.25 11.99
N ILE A 322 -0.95 -10.31 12.23
CA ILE A 322 0.05 -9.70 11.35
C ILE A 322 0.41 -10.73 10.29
N ILE A 323 0.24 -10.37 9.03
CA ILE A 323 0.49 -11.24 7.88
C ILE A 323 1.67 -10.79 7.01
N ASP A 324 2.33 -9.68 7.33
CA ASP A 324 3.62 -9.36 6.74
C ASP A 324 4.68 -10.27 7.34
N THR A 325 5.11 -11.22 6.55
CA THR A 325 6.13 -12.23 6.96
C THR A 325 7.48 -11.98 6.31
N GLY A 326 7.61 -10.92 5.51
CA GLY A 326 8.78 -10.68 4.68
C GLY A 326 8.83 -11.61 3.47
N ILE A 327 7.75 -11.64 2.67
CA ILE A 327 7.63 -12.47 1.46
C ILE A 327 8.76 -12.18 0.47
N SER A 328 9.12 -10.91 0.30
CA SER A 328 10.24 -10.53 -0.57
C SER A 328 11.57 -11.13 -0.09
N ALA A 329 12.40 -11.55 -1.02
CA ALA A 329 13.78 -11.98 -0.74
C ALA A 329 14.60 -10.88 -0.03
N TYR A 330 14.24 -9.60 -0.21
CA TYR A 330 14.83 -8.50 0.55
C TYR A 330 14.67 -8.67 2.07
N TYR A 331 13.54 -9.22 2.51
CA TYR A 331 13.22 -9.48 3.93
C TYR A 331 13.42 -10.94 4.33
N GLY A 332 13.98 -11.78 3.47
CA GLY A 332 14.29 -13.18 3.76
C GLY A 332 13.45 -14.21 3.01
N GLY A 333 12.40 -13.83 2.29
CA GLY A 333 11.63 -14.73 1.44
C GLY A 333 10.72 -15.69 2.21
N HIS A 334 10.09 -15.24 3.28
CA HIS A 334 9.23 -16.08 4.14
C HIS A 334 7.81 -16.16 3.57
N LEU A 335 7.55 -17.24 2.83
CA LEU A 335 6.32 -17.44 2.07
C LEU A 335 5.16 -17.83 2.98
N ALA A 336 4.24 -16.90 3.23
CA ALA A 336 3.05 -17.18 4.01
C ALA A 336 1.79 -16.45 3.51
N SER A 337 0.63 -16.94 3.93
CA SER A 337 -0.68 -16.33 3.70
C SER A 337 -1.64 -16.77 4.80
N LEU A 338 -2.71 -16.00 5.01
CA LEU A 338 -3.79 -16.31 5.93
C LEU A 338 -4.99 -16.84 5.16
N LEU A 339 -5.51 -17.99 5.55
CA LEU A 339 -6.78 -18.55 5.07
C LEU A 339 -7.84 -18.44 6.14
N ILE A 340 -9.01 -17.90 5.82
CA ILE A 340 -10.18 -17.90 6.69
C ILE A 340 -11.32 -18.62 5.97
N GLU A 341 -11.76 -19.75 6.51
CA GLU A 341 -12.78 -20.61 5.92
C GLU A 341 -13.56 -21.34 7.00
N GLY A 342 -14.90 -21.39 6.87
CA GLY A 342 -15.75 -22.07 7.85
C GLY A 342 -15.62 -21.53 9.28
N GLY A 343 -15.30 -20.25 9.46
CA GLY A 343 -15.10 -19.63 10.76
C GLY A 343 -13.74 -19.90 11.41
N THR A 344 -12.83 -20.59 10.71
CA THR A 344 -11.48 -20.90 11.20
C THR A 344 -10.44 -20.10 10.42
N ALA A 345 -9.54 -19.42 11.14
CA ALA A 345 -8.36 -18.78 10.57
C ALA A 345 -7.16 -19.74 10.62
N THR A 346 -6.44 -19.86 9.52
CA THR A 346 -5.32 -20.80 9.35
C THR A 346 -4.15 -20.09 8.70
N ALA A 347 -2.99 -20.13 9.34
CA ALA A 347 -1.72 -19.72 8.74
C ALA A 347 -1.25 -20.78 7.73
N ILE A 348 -0.82 -20.36 6.56
CA ILE A 348 -0.22 -21.19 5.52
C ILE A 348 1.23 -20.73 5.38
N HIS A 349 2.19 -21.56 5.76
CA HIS A 349 3.63 -21.35 5.58
C HIS A 349 4.18 -22.41 4.62
N GLY A 350 4.42 -22.04 3.37
CA GLY A 350 4.75 -23.01 2.33
C GLY A 350 3.68 -24.10 2.21
N ASP A 351 4.03 -25.35 2.48
CA ASP A 351 3.11 -26.50 2.47
C ASP A 351 2.42 -26.74 3.84
N HIS A 352 2.83 -26.03 4.89
CA HIS A 352 2.34 -26.23 6.24
C HIS A 352 1.08 -25.39 6.52
N ARG A 353 0.17 -25.95 7.28
CA ARG A 353 -1.07 -25.30 7.69
C ARG A 353 -1.24 -25.43 9.19
N LEU A 354 -1.45 -24.30 9.87
CA LEU A 354 -1.61 -24.25 11.32
C LEU A 354 -2.80 -23.36 11.67
N ALA A 355 -3.77 -23.88 12.42
CA ALA A 355 -4.89 -23.08 12.89
C ALA A 355 -4.38 -21.96 13.82
N LEU A 356 -4.93 -20.75 13.66
CA LEU A 356 -4.60 -19.63 14.53
C LEU A 356 -5.25 -19.83 15.92
N PRO A 357 -4.61 -19.33 16.99
CA PRO A 357 -5.18 -19.28 18.31
C PRO A 357 -6.44 -18.40 18.35
N THR A 358 -7.39 -18.77 19.18
CA THR A 358 -8.65 -18.04 19.41
C THR A 358 -8.71 -17.40 20.80
N ASN A 359 -7.69 -17.63 21.60
CA ASN A 359 -7.54 -17.06 22.93
C ASN A 359 -6.05 -17.01 23.35
N THR A 360 -5.75 -16.26 24.41
CA THR A 360 -4.37 -16.04 24.86
C THR A 360 -3.66 -17.32 25.27
N ALA A 361 -4.35 -18.32 25.82
CA ALA A 361 -3.73 -19.59 26.27
C ALA A 361 -3.20 -20.43 25.09
N GLU A 362 -3.70 -20.22 23.89
CA GLU A 362 -3.30 -20.94 22.69
C GLU A 362 -2.11 -20.26 21.96
N ILE A 363 -1.72 -19.04 22.34
CA ILE A 363 -0.66 -18.27 21.66
C ILE A 363 0.69 -18.98 21.72
N LEU A 364 1.16 -19.36 22.92
CA LEU A 364 2.43 -20.04 23.06
C LEU A 364 2.44 -21.41 22.37
N PRO A 365 1.45 -22.30 22.54
CA PRO A 365 1.35 -23.54 21.77
C PRO A 365 1.38 -23.35 20.23
N TYR A 366 0.78 -22.28 19.73
CA TYR A 366 0.82 -21.96 18.31
C TYR A 366 2.26 -21.69 17.85
N PHE A 367 3.00 -20.83 18.55
CA PHE A 367 4.37 -20.51 18.17
C PHE A 367 5.33 -21.71 18.35
N GLU A 368 5.15 -22.53 19.38
CA GLU A 368 5.90 -23.78 19.55
C GLU A 368 5.67 -24.75 18.38
N ALA A 369 4.41 -24.92 17.95
CA ALA A 369 4.08 -25.75 16.79
C ALA A 369 4.66 -25.16 15.51
N LEU A 370 4.64 -23.83 15.34
CA LEU A 370 5.21 -23.15 14.19
C LEU A 370 6.73 -23.29 14.13
N ALA A 371 7.44 -23.19 15.27
CA ALA A 371 8.89 -23.36 15.35
C ALA A 371 9.35 -24.76 14.88
N THR A 372 8.53 -25.79 15.10
CA THR A 372 8.83 -27.14 14.57
C THR A 372 8.79 -27.20 13.04
N GLN A 373 8.07 -26.29 12.40
CA GLN A 373 7.93 -26.18 10.94
C GLN A 373 8.93 -25.19 10.35
N MET A 374 9.47 -24.28 11.17
CA MET A 374 10.41 -23.23 10.78
C MET A 374 11.65 -23.24 11.69
N PRO A 375 12.45 -24.32 11.71
CA PRO A 375 13.53 -24.52 12.70
C PRO A 375 14.69 -23.51 12.58
N GLU A 376 14.75 -22.72 11.51
CA GLU A 376 15.82 -21.74 11.27
C GLU A 376 15.32 -20.29 11.45
N ASN A 377 14.29 -20.06 12.29
CA ASN A 377 13.78 -18.73 12.57
C ASN A 377 14.15 -18.26 14.00
N PRO A 378 15.30 -17.59 14.18
CA PRO A 378 15.77 -17.16 15.51
C PRO A 378 14.89 -16.10 16.16
N ARG A 379 14.14 -15.31 15.36
CA ARG A 379 13.18 -14.32 15.89
C ARG A 379 12.00 -15.02 16.56
N LEU A 380 11.52 -16.09 15.96
CA LEU A 380 10.44 -16.90 16.51
C LEU A 380 10.89 -17.62 17.78
N GLU A 381 12.10 -18.18 17.81
CA GLU A 381 12.67 -18.82 19.00
C GLU A 381 12.81 -17.83 20.16
N ALA A 382 13.34 -16.63 19.92
CA ALA A 382 13.44 -15.58 20.93
C ALA A 382 12.06 -15.15 21.45
N HIS A 383 11.05 -15.07 20.58
CA HIS A 383 9.68 -14.73 20.97
C HIS A 383 9.06 -15.81 21.88
N ILE A 384 9.27 -17.09 21.55
CA ILE A 384 8.82 -18.22 22.37
C ILE A 384 9.48 -18.17 23.76
N GLU A 385 10.76 -17.84 23.85
CA GLU A 385 11.46 -17.70 25.12
C GLU A 385 10.83 -16.60 25.98
N VAL A 386 10.51 -15.44 25.41
CA VAL A 386 9.83 -14.35 26.12
C VAL A 386 8.44 -14.77 26.59
N LEU A 387 7.66 -15.45 25.76
CA LEU A 387 6.32 -15.93 26.13
C LEU A 387 6.36 -17.01 27.21
N SER A 388 7.40 -17.87 27.20
CA SER A 388 7.57 -18.94 28.19
C SER A 388 8.08 -18.44 29.56
N ASN A 389 8.80 -17.32 29.53
CA ASN A 389 9.42 -16.70 30.72
C ASN A 389 9.07 -15.19 30.73
N PRO A 390 7.81 -14.83 30.95
CA PRO A 390 7.44 -13.43 30.98
C PRO A 390 8.23 -12.70 32.08
N PRO A 391 8.75 -11.49 31.81
CA PRO A 391 9.46 -10.72 32.82
C PRO A 391 8.56 -10.55 34.04
N VAL A 392 9.09 -10.89 35.24
CA VAL A 392 8.38 -10.67 36.49
C VAL A 392 8.16 -9.15 36.58
N GLU A 393 6.92 -8.70 36.69
CA GLU A 393 6.62 -7.34 37.08
C GLU A 393 7.31 -7.05 38.39
N SER A 394 8.53 -6.50 38.35
CA SER A 394 9.17 -5.97 39.56
C SER A 394 8.43 -4.65 39.84
N ASP A 395 7.88 -4.52 41.04
CA ASP A 395 7.44 -3.26 41.63
C ASP A 395 8.58 -2.23 41.55
N VAL A 396 8.69 -1.55 40.45
CA VAL A 396 9.61 -0.41 40.23
C VAL A 396 8.79 0.84 40.10
N ASP A 397 8.24 1.27 41.21
CA ASP A 397 7.97 2.69 41.43
C ASP A 397 9.31 3.43 41.50
N GLY A 398 9.82 3.87 40.33
CA GLY A 398 11.02 4.70 40.26
C GLY A 398 11.08 5.44 38.91
N PRO A 399 11.43 6.75 38.89
CA PRO A 399 11.38 7.61 37.70
C PRO A 399 12.49 7.33 36.66
N ASP A 400 13.19 6.21 36.72
CA ASP A 400 14.33 5.87 35.85
C ASP A 400 14.05 4.81 34.77
N ALA A 401 12.81 4.36 34.60
CA ALA A 401 12.47 3.32 33.61
C ALA A 401 12.47 3.81 32.15
N ALA A 402 12.34 5.11 31.92
CA ALA A 402 12.28 5.70 30.56
C ALA A 402 13.64 5.71 29.82
N ALA A 403 14.75 5.49 30.52
CA ALA A 403 16.10 5.63 29.94
C ALA A 403 16.70 4.32 29.39
N ARG A 404 16.04 3.16 29.54
CA ARG A 404 16.62 1.85 29.18
C ARG A 404 16.07 1.20 27.91
N LEU A 405 15.03 1.76 27.30
CA LEU A 405 14.41 1.21 26.08
C LEU A 405 15.00 1.78 24.77
N ASP A 406 15.98 2.70 24.86
CA ASP A 406 16.51 3.44 23.69
C ASP A 406 17.77 2.83 23.05
N HIS A 407 18.21 1.64 23.45
CA HIS A 407 19.48 1.07 22.97
C HIS A 407 19.39 -0.22 22.13
N THR A 408 18.18 -0.68 21.73
CA THR A 408 18.05 -1.86 20.86
C THR A 408 17.42 -1.58 19.49
N SER A 409 17.13 -0.31 19.18
CA SER A 409 16.69 0.08 17.84
C SER A 409 17.87 0.63 17.02
N GLN A 410 18.85 -0.22 16.69
CA GLN A 410 19.79 0.10 15.60
C GLN A 410 19.38 -0.65 14.36
N SER A 411 18.83 0.14 13.43
CA SER A 411 18.94 0.07 11.96
C SER A 411 18.69 -1.28 11.28
N VAL A 412 17.45 -1.48 10.82
CA VAL A 412 17.21 -1.92 9.45
C VAL A 412 16.25 -0.89 8.84
N ASP A 413 16.84 0.23 8.40
CA ASP A 413 16.22 1.20 7.49
C ASP A 413 16.32 0.69 6.04
#